data_6fc8f64a481647fe080ef5a2aefe4e80
#
_entry.id   6fc8f64a481647fe080ef5a2aefe4e80
#
_cell.length_a   1.000
_cell.length_b   1.000
_cell.length_c   1.000
_cell.angle_alpha   90.00
_cell.angle_beta   90.00
_cell.angle_gamma   90.00
#
_symmetry.space_group_name_H-M   'P 1'
#
loop_
_entity.id
_entity.type
_entity.pdbx_description
1 polymer ?
#
loop_
_entity_poly.entity_id
_entity_poly.type
_entity_poly.pdbx_seq_one_letter_code
_entity_poly.pdbx_strand_id
1 'polypeptide(L)' 'MLEYEPGRWPRRDQGCVIEMTDGRTLVRLYDRADADELVVRGGPGGEERIRRVDTRAVSAVTARLER' A
#
# COMPACT_ATOMS: atom_id res chain seq x y z
N MET A 1 9.85 -13.22 -1.50
CA MET A 1 8.38 -13.34 -1.44
C MET A 1 7.83 -12.48 -0.33
N LEU A 2 6.73 -11.80 -0.57
CA LEU A 2 6.04 -11.04 0.44
C LEU A 2 4.80 -11.78 0.91
N GLU A 3 4.54 -11.69 2.20
CA GLU A 3 3.26 -12.12 2.74
C GLU A 3 2.51 -10.88 3.20
N TYR A 4 1.22 -10.86 2.94
CA TYR A 4 0.36 -9.77 3.39
C TYR A 4 -0.98 -10.33 3.83
N GLU A 5 -1.64 -9.58 4.68
CA GLU A 5 -2.92 -10.01 5.24
C GLU A 5 -4.02 -9.15 4.65
N PRO A 6 -4.85 -9.72 3.76
CA PRO A 6 -5.96 -8.97 3.16
C PRO A 6 -6.88 -8.38 4.23
N GLY A 7 -7.23 -7.12 4.04
CA GLY A 7 -8.10 -6.43 4.98
C GLY A 7 -7.41 -5.83 6.19
N ARG A 8 -6.14 -6.10 6.40
CA ARG A 8 -5.41 -5.51 7.50
C ARG A 8 -4.77 -4.19 7.05
N TRP A 9 -5.14 -3.11 7.72
CA TRP A 9 -4.62 -1.79 7.41
C TRP A 9 -3.16 -1.65 7.86
N PRO A 10 -2.27 -1.09 7.02
CA PRO A 10 -0.86 -0.95 7.40
C PRO A 10 -0.64 0.15 8.44
N ARG A 11 0.48 0.03 9.13
CA ARG A 11 0.97 1.07 10.03
C ARG A 11 1.95 1.95 9.28
N ARG A 12 2.20 3.14 9.82
CA ARG A 12 3.18 4.05 9.23
C ARG A 12 4.53 3.34 9.07
N ASP A 13 5.16 3.54 7.93
CA ASP A 13 6.43 2.92 7.53
C ASP A 13 6.37 1.41 7.32
N GLN A 14 5.19 0.82 7.38
CA GLN A 14 5.00 -0.59 7.05
C GLN A 14 4.77 -0.75 5.55
N GLY A 15 5.28 -1.83 4.97
CA GLY A 15 4.98 -2.17 3.59
C GLY A 15 3.49 -2.44 3.41
N CYS A 16 2.97 -2.08 2.26
CA CYS A 16 1.58 -2.37 1.93
C CYS A 16 1.42 -2.75 0.47
N VAL A 17 0.41 -3.56 0.21
CA VAL A 17 0.00 -3.96 -1.13
C VAL A 17 -1.28 -3.19 -1.44
N ILE A 18 -1.26 -2.44 -2.52
CA ILE A 18 -2.38 -1.60 -2.92
C ILE A 18 -2.95 -2.14 -4.22
N GLU A 19 -4.19 -2.59 -4.18
CA GLU A 19 -4.89 -3.03 -5.38
C GLU A 19 -5.70 -1.87 -5.91
N MET A 20 -5.42 -1.48 -7.14
CA MET A 20 -6.10 -0.37 -7.79
C MET A 20 -7.34 -0.85 -8.52
N THR A 21 -8.30 0.05 -8.70
CA THR A 21 -9.55 -0.29 -9.41
C THR A 21 -9.33 -0.63 -10.88
N ASP A 22 -8.21 -0.19 -11.46
CA ASP A 22 -7.87 -0.51 -12.85
C ASP A 22 -7.13 -1.83 -13.01
N GLY A 23 -6.97 -2.59 -11.94
CA GLY A 23 -6.31 -3.89 -11.95
C GLY A 23 -4.84 -3.87 -11.61
N ARG A 24 -4.23 -2.69 -11.47
CA ARG A 24 -2.81 -2.62 -11.09
C ARG A 24 -2.64 -2.94 -9.62
N THR A 25 -1.48 -3.47 -9.29
CA THR A 25 -1.08 -3.75 -7.91
C THR A 25 0.24 -3.04 -7.63
N LEU A 26 0.26 -2.27 -6.56
CA LEU A 26 1.45 -1.54 -6.15
C LEU A 26 1.92 -2.05 -4.79
N VAL A 27 3.25 -2.07 -4.61
CA VAL A 27 3.86 -2.37 -3.30
C VAL A 27 4.62 -1.13 -2.88
N ARG A 28 4.23 -0.55 -1.75
CA ARG A 28 4.79 0.72 -1.27
C ARG A 28 4.95 0.70 0.23
N LEU A 29 5.55 1.74 0.78
CA LEU A 29 5.59 1.97 2.22
C LEU A 29 4.46 2.93 2.57
N TYR A 30 3.65 2.53 3.53
CA TYR A 30 2.53 3.35 3.98
C TYR A 30 3.03 4.53 4.81
N ASP A 31 2.51 5.71 4.55
CA ASP A 31 2.77 6.87 5.39
C ASP A 31 1.52 7.26 6.19
N ARG A 32 0.50 7.73 5.51
CA ARG A 32 -0.74 8.16 6.16
C ARG A 32 -1.90 8.13 5.16
N ALA A 33 -3.10 8.28 5.68
CA ALA A 33 -4.28 8.37 4.85
C ALA A 33 -5.34 9.22 5.55
N ASP A 34 -6.20 9.84 4.75
CA ASP A 34 -7.39 10.50 5.24
C ASP A 34 -8.60 9.93 4.48
N ALA A 35 -9.73 10.64 4.52
CA ALA A 35 -10.94 10.16 3.85
C ALA A 35 -10.81 10.12 2.33
N ASP A 36 -9.94 10.93 1.75
CA ASP A 36 -9.84 11.12 0.31
C ASP A 36 -8.59 10.54 -0.31
N GLU A 37 -7.47 10.54 0.40
CA GLU A 37 -6.17 10.18 -0.15
C GLU A 37 -5.39 9.23 0.73
N LEU A 38 -4.58 8.43 0.07
CA LEU A 38 -3.60 7.56 0.67
C LEU A 38 -2.22 8.10 0.28
N VAL A 39 -1.34 8.31 1.25
CA VAL A 39 0.01 8.79 0.99
C VAL A 39 0.99 7.68 1.27
N VAL A 40 1.81 7.35 0.26
CA VAL A 40 2.75 6.24 0.33
C VAL A 40 4.11 6.66 -0.22
N ARG A 41 5.13 5.88 0.06
CA ARG A 41 6.51 6.11 -0.37
C ARG A 41 7.10 4.82 -0.92
N GLY A 42 8.29 4.91 -1.46
CA GLY A 42 9.04 3.74 -1.92
C GLY A 42 8.87 3.42 -3.39
N GLY A 43 8.08 4.21 -4.10
CA GLY A 43 7.99 4.11 -5.55
C GLY A 43 9.05 4.97 -6.25
N PRO A 44 9.12 4.89 -7.58
CA PRO A 44 10.13 5.62 -8.35
C PRO A 44 10.09 7.14 -8.17
N GLY A 45 8.93 7.69 -7.90
CA GLY A 45 8.75 9.13 -7.73
C GLY A 45 8.84 9.62 -6.29
N GLY A 46 9.16 8.76 -5.34
CA GLY A 46 9.18 9.11 -3.93
C GLY A 46 7.77 9.11 -3.32
N GLU A 47 7.38 10.19 -2.67
CA GLU A 47 6.05 10.27 -2.07
C GLU A 47 4.98 10.33 -3.15
N GLU A 48 3.96 9.51 -2.99
CA GLU A 48 2.83 9.46 -3.91
C GLU A 48 1.53 9.67 -3.15
N ARG A 49 0.62 10.39 -3.78
CA ARG A 49 -0.73 10.57 -3.27
C ARG A 49 -1.69 9.81 -4.18
N ILE A 50 -2.44 8.89 -3.61
CA ILE A 50 -3.35 8.03 -4.35
C ILE A 50 -4.76 8.31 -3.84
N ARG A 51 -5.67 8.60 -4.75
CA ARG A 51 -7.07 8.83 -4.38
C ARG A 51 -7.67 7.53 -3.90
N ARG A 52 -8.35 7.57 -2.76
CA ARG A 52 -8.93 6.34 -2.20
C ARG A 52 -10.00 5.73 -3.08
N VAL A 53 -10.69 6.56 -3.86
CA VAL A 53 -11.69 6.05 -4.82
C VAL A 53 -11.06 5.19 -5.91
N ASP A 54 -9.76 5.35 -6.15
CA ASP A 54 -9.02 4.57 -7.15
C ASP A 54 -8.42 3.30 -6.56
N THR A 55 -8.58 3.06 -5.27
CA THR A 55 -8.06 1.85 -4.62
C THR A 55 -9.20 0.89 -4.31
N ARG A 56 -8.95 -0.39 -4.57
CA ARG A 56 -9.88 -1.46 -4.25
C ARG A 56 -9.60 -2.09 -2.89
N ALA A 57 -8.32 -2.22 -2.56
CA ALA A 57 -7.90 -2.77 -1.29
C ALA A 57 -6.50 -2.28 -0.94
N VAL A 58 -6.25 -2.09 0.35
CA VAL A 58 -4.93 -1.77 0.89
C VAL A 58 -4.67 -2.77 2.00
N SER A 59 -3.59 -3.53 1.89
CA SER A 59 -3.29 -4.64 2.80
C SER A 59 -1.89 -4.52 3.36
N ALA A 60 -1.74 -4.72 4.66
CA ALA A 60 -0.44 -4.66 5.32
C ALA A 60 0.42 -5.85 4.95
N VAL A 61 1.69 -5.60 4.65
CA VAL A 61 2.69 -6.66 4.49
C VAL A 61 3.06 -7.14 5.88
N THR A 62 2.85 -8.41 6.16
CA THR A 62 3.08 -8.98 7.49
C THR A 62 4.42 -9.68 7.60
N ALA A 63 4.99 -10.12 6.48
CA ALA A 63 6.28 -10.79 6.48
C ALA A 63 6.97 -10.63 5.13
N ARG A 64 8.28 -10.68 5.16
CA ARG A 64 9.10 -10.75 3.95
C ARG A 64 9.97 -11.98 4.06
N LEU A 65 9.78 -12.90 3.15
CA LEU A 65 10.60 -14.11 3.10
C LEU A 65 11.81 -13.85 2.24
N GLU A 66 12.98 -14.11 2.78
CA GLU A 66 14.26 -13.91 2.10
C GLU A 66 15.02 -15.20 1.97
N ARG A 67 15.87 -15.25 0.96
CA ARG A 67 16.69 -16.40 0.66
C ARG A 67 18.14 -16.04 0.74
#